data_e6cf2fd2c49daab3c12886aa2e6b77a1
#
_entry.id   e6cf2fd2c49daab3c12886aa2e6b77a1
#
_cell.length_a   1.000
_cell.length_b   1.000
_cell.length_c   1.000
_cell.angle_alpha   90.00
_cell.angle_beta   90.00
_cell.angle_gamma   90.00
#
_symmetry.space_group_name_H-M   'P 1'
#
loop_
_entity.id
_entity.type
_entity.pdbx_description
1 polymer ?
#
loop_
_entity_poly.entity_id
_entity_poly.type
_entity_poly.pdbx_seq_one_letter_code
_entity_poly.pdbx_strand_id
1 'polypeptide(L)'
;MELMIRVCRVKVISLFFLHLPLLFLTVLPCSAGTSPLPDGDVPVILWSAPGSALAQTQGPDRGPADGQALGQVVAASKSDPPSQPIDPTAFDEDESSDSRAEEAVSSESLADPIEPVNRAFFHFNDKLYFWVLKPVATGYKAVFEEELRVCFRNFFSNLLAPVRVANCLLQGEFKGAGNEAARFGINTTLGFFGFVDQGKDHFDIDKQDRDFGQTLGKWGAGPVFYINWPILGPSSLRDTAGFVGDTLMDPQTYLLTRPVSVGLRAFKTVNETSLSIGDYEAIKKAALDPYIAVRDGYYQYRQNKIKKK
;
A
#
# COMPACT_ATOMS: atom_id res chain seq x y z
N MET A 1 8.70 16.73 -19.76
CA MET A 1 9.13 16.94 -18.38
C MET A 1 9.03 18.41 -17.96
N GLU A 2 9.61 19.36 -18.68
CA GLU A 2 9.50 20.80 -18.36
C GLU A 2 8.08 21.37 -18.38
N LEU A 3 7.20 20.88 -19.25
CA LEU A 3 5.82 21.36 -19.35
C LEU A 3 4.98 20.97 -18.12
N MET A 4 5.17 19.76 -17.57
CA MET A 4 4.55 19.30 -16.34
C MET A 4 4.98 20.11 -15.11
N ILE A 5 6.25 20.48 -15.06
CA ILE A 5 6.82 21.32 -13.99
C ILE A 5 6.17 22.73 -13.99
N ARG A 6 5.90 23.28 -15.16
CA ARG A 6 5.24 24.60 -15.29
C ARG A 6 3.77 24.58 -14.90
N VAL A 7 3.04 23.50 -15.19
CA VAL A 7 1.61 23.36 -14.86
C VAL A 7 1.41 23.20 -13.35
N CYS A 8 2.24 22.39 -12.68
CA CYS A 8 2.19 22.26 -11.23
C CYS A 8 2.54 23.58 -10.51
N ARG A 9 3.51 24.34 -11.01
CA ARG A 9 3.87 25.68 -10.49
C ARG A 9 2.70 26.67 -10.53
N VAL A 10 2.03 26.76 -11.66
CA VAL A 10 1.01 27.81 -11.87
C VAL A 10 -0.28 27.51 -11.11
N LYS A 11 -0.70 26.23 -11.03
CA LYS A 11 -1.97 25.87 -10.39
C LYS A 11 -1.92 25.82 -8.87
N VAL A 12 -0.83 25.32 -8.27
CA VAL A 12 -0.63 25.39 -6.80
C VAL A 12 -0.56 26.85 -6.34
N ILE A 13 0.13 27.70 -7.10
CA ILE A 13 0.24 29.13 -6.81
C ILE A 13 -1.11 29.82 -6.94
N SER A 14 -1.89 29.54 -7.97
CA SER A 14 -3.20 30.16 -8.20
C SER A 14 -4.21 29.79 -7.12
N LEU A 15 -4.20 28.57 -6.60
CA LEU A 15 -5.12 28.14 -5.53
C LEU A 15 -4.73 28.74 -4.16
N PHE A 16 -3.43 28.92 -3.89
CA PHE A 16 -2.95 29.52 -2.64
C PHE A 16 -3.09 31.06 -2.63
N PHE A 17 -2.95 31.72 -3.78
CA PHE A 17 -3.01 33.19 -3.86
C PHE A 17 -4.43 33.77 -3.87
N LEU A 18 -5.46 32.95 -4.12
CA LEU A 18 -6.83 33.45 -4.08
C LEU A 18 -7.37 33.64 -2.66
N HIS A 19 -6.72 33.08 -1.64
CA HIS A 19 -7.20 33.14 -0.25
C HIS A 19 -6.16 33.54 0.82
N LEU A 20 -4.95 33.96 0.44
CA LEU A 20 -3.96 34.43 1.42
C LEU A 20 -3.18 35.64 0.88
N PRO A 21 -3.44 36.86 1.36
CA PRO A 21 -2.63 38.01 0.99
C PRO A 21 -1.34 38.03 1.83
N LEU A 22 -0.22 38.12 1.15
CA LEU A 22 1.11 38.50 1.63
C LEU A 22 1.82 37.50 2.57
N LEU A 23 2.67 36.61 2.06
CA LEU A 23 4.06 36.47 2.51
C LEU A 23 4.93 35.64 1.53
N PHE A 24 5.95 36.29 1.03
CA PHE A 24 7.22 35.80 0.47
C PHE A 24 7.30 34.86 -0.74
N LEU A 25 7.79 35.45 -1.76
CA LEU A 25 8.22 35.01 -3.08
C LEU A 25 9.58 34.27 -2.97
N THR A 26 9.62 32.97 -3.15
CA THR A 26 10.66 32.27 -3.92
C THR A 26 10.13 30.89 -4.31
N VAL A 27 9.79 30.74 -5.59
CA VAL A 27 9.16 29.54 -6.14
C VAL A 27 10.24 28.58 -6.62
N LEU A 28 10.38 27.44 -5.94
CA LEU A 28 11.10 26.28 -6.45
C LEU A 28 10.12 25.30 -7.13
N PRO A 29 10.52 24.63 -8.21
CA PRO A 29 9.63 23.78 -9.00
C PRO A 29 9.21 22.53 -8.24
N CYS A 30 7.91 22.28 -8.19
CA CYS A 30 7.38 20.95 -7.93
C CYS A 30 7.71 20.08 -9.14
N SER A 31 8.74 19.27 -9.04
CA SER A 31 8.99 18.18 -9.98
C SER A 31 8.08 17.02 -9.56
N ALA A 32 6.92 16.94 -10.17
CA ALA A 32 6.20 15.67 -10.22
C ALA A 32 6.98 14.77 -11.18
N GLY A 33 8.02 14.13 -10.69
CA GLY A 33 8.60 12.99 -11.35
C GLY A 33 7.49 11.95 -11.51
N THR A 34 6.98 11.76 -12.71
CA THR A 34 6.26 10.57 -13.08
C THR A 34 7.30 9.45 -13.14
N SER A 35 7.75 9.01 -12.00
CA SER A 35 8.27 7.66 -11.91
C SER A 35 7.04 6.79 -12.20
N PRO A 36 7.06 5.91 -13.20
CA PRO A 36 6.08 4.84 -13.24
C PRO A 36 6.12 4.23 -11.85
N LEU A 37 4.93 4.00 -11.25
CA LEU A 37 4.83 3.25 -10.01
C LEU A 37 5.70 2.02 -10.19
N PRO A 38 6.66 1.71 -9.31
CA PRO A 38 7.41 0.48 -9.42
C PRO A 38 6.38 -0.64 -9.49
N ASP A 39 6.45 -1.42 -10.55
CA ASP A 39 5.58 -2.57 -10.79
C ASP A 39 5.56 -3.42 -9.52
N GLY A 40 4.46 -3.43 -8.80
CA GLY A 40 4.30 -4.21 -7.57
C GLY A 40 3.61 -3.51 -6.40
N ASP A 41 3.52 -2.20 -6.37
CA ASP A 41 2.82 -1.48 -5.30
C ASP A 41 1.40 -1.12 -5.75
N VAL A 42 0.49 -2.10 -5.71
CA VAL A 42 -0.95 -1.80 -5.76
C VAL A 42 -1.39 -1.49 -4.33
N PRO A 43 -1.54 -0.21 -3.94
CA PRO A 43 -2.05 0.12 -2.63
C PRO A 43 -3.54 -0.15 -2.61
N VAL A 44 -3.94 -1.30 -2.12
CA VAL A 44 -5.34 -1.51 -1.76
C VAL A 44 -5.58 -0.76 -0.46
N ILE A 45 -6.10 0.42 -0.62
CA ILE A 45 -6.51 1.24 0.51
C ILE A 45 -7.94 0.85 0.86
N LEU A 46 -8.04 -0.04 1.81
CA LEU A 46 -9.21 -0.04 2.67
C LEU A 46 -8.85 0.90 3.82
N TRP A 47 -9.38 2.14 3.75
CA TRP A 47 -9.36 3.14 4.82
C TRP A 47 -7.99 3.38 5.47
N SER A 48 -7.57 4.63 5.55
CA SER A 48 -6.32 5.07 6.21
C SER A 48 -6.29 4.71 7.69
N ALA A 49 -6.19 3.41 8.00
CA ALA A 49 -5.60 3.01 9.25
C ALA A 49 -4.08 3.21 9.12
N PRO A 50 -3.36 3.64 10.15
CA PRO A 50 -1.92 3.58 10.16
C PRO A 50 -1.52 2.12 9.96
N GLY A 51 -0.93 1.82 8.81
CA GLY A 51 -0.66 0.47 8.37
C GLY A 51 -1.55 0.01 7.19
N SER A 52 -2.05 0.94 6.37
CA SER A 52 -2.80 0.62 5.14
C SER A 52 -1.94 -0.17 4.19
N ALA A 53 -2.24 -1.44 4.14
CA ALA A 53 -1.44 -2.40 3.47
C ALA A 53 -2.22 -3.61 3.08
N LEU A 54 -2.74 -3.61 1.91
CA LEU A 54 -3.14 -4.80 1.18
C LEU A 54 -2.80 -4.65 -0.28
N ALA A 55 -1.87 -5.41 -0.70
CA ALA A 55 -1.53 -6.01 -1.99
C ALA A 55 -0.11 -5.76 -2.43
N GLN A 56 0.77 -6.63 -2.01
CA GLN A 56 1.91 -7.06 -2.81
C GLN A 56 1.81 -8.59 -2.91
N THR A 57 0.97 -9.08 -3.78
CA THR A 57 1.14 -10.43 -4.32
C THR A 57 2.10 -10.30 -5.48
N GLN A 58 3.32 -10.75 -5.29
CA GLN A 58 4.28 -10.94 -6.36
C GLN A 58 3.67 -11.86 -7.42
N GLY A 59 3.40 -11.32 -8.60
CA GLY A 59 3.27 -12.11 -9.81
C GLY A 59 4.62 -12.73 -10.16
N PRO A 60 4.65 -13.90 -10.84
CA PRO A 60 5.90 -14.56 -11.20
C PRO A 60 6.74 -13.65 -12.10
N ASP A 61 8.00 -13.54 -11.74
CA ASP A 61 9.09 -12.84 -12.42
C ASP A 61 9.11 -13.22 -13.93
N ARG A 62 8.69 -12.29 -14.77
CA ARG A 62 8.91 -12.37 -16.22
C ARG A 62 10.14 -11.54 -16.52
N GLY A 63 11.29 -12.24 -16.63
CA GLY A 63 12.51 -11.66 -17.14
C GLY A 63 12.33 -11.00 -18.51
N PRO A 64 13.22 -10.08 -18.90
CA PRO A 64 13.08 -9.29 -20.11
C PRO A 64 13.14 -10.19 -21.36
N ALA A 65 12.13 -10.12 -22.18
CA ALA A 65 12.12 -10.71 -23.51
C ALA A 65 12.94 -9.83 -24.46
N ASP A 66 14.19 -10.21 -24.68
CA ASP A 66 14.97 -9.69 -25.79
C ASP A 66 14.33 -10.14 -27.10
N GLY A 67 13.83 -9.18 -27.86
CA GLY A 67 13.42 -9.38 -29.23
C GLY A 67 14.64 -9.43 -30.14
N GLN A 68 14.85 -10.57 -30.80
CA GLN A 68 15.46 -10.57 -32.13
C GLN A 68 15.28 -11.90 -32.87
N ALA A 69 14.89 -11.70 -34.09
CA ALA A 69 15.22 -12.47 -35.30
C ALA A 69 14.31 -13.60 -35.75
N LEU A 70 13.64 -13.20 -36.83
CA LEU A 70 13.14 -14.06 -37.91
C LEU A 70 14.19 -15.10 -38.40
N GLY A 71 13.66 -16.24 -38.79
CA GLY A 71 14.18 -16.86 -40.03
C GLY A 71 14.41 -18.35 -39.97
N GLN A 72 13.70 -19.02 -40.85
CA GLN A 72 14.01 -20.29 -41.56
C GLN A 72 13.72 -21.60 -40.82
N VAL A 73 12.68 -22.27 -41.18
CA VAL A 73 12.40 -23.07 -42.41
C VAL A 73 12.94 -24.50 -42.38
N VAL A 74 11.99 -25.45 -42.30
CA VAL A 74 11.82 -26.71 -43.05
C VAL A 74 12.76 -27.90 -42.77
N ALA A 75 12.04 -28.96 -42.54
CA ALA A 75 12.18 -30.32 -43.07
C ALA A 75 12.58 -31.46 -42.13
N ALA A 76 11.53 -32.25 -41.95
CA ALA A 76 11.52 -33.70 -42.06
C ALA A 76 12.50 -34.58 -41.25
N SER A 77 11.92 -35.41 -40.41
CA SER A 77 12.01 -36.84 -40.70
C SER A 77 11.13 -37.66 -39.76
N LYS A 78 10.34 -38.50 -40.38
CA LYS A 78 9.55 -39.58 -39.83
C LYS A 78 10.45 -40.66 -39.25
N SER A 79 10.12 -41.17 -38.05
CA SER A 79 10.35 -42.57 -37.73
C SER A 79 9.42 -43.00 -36.59
N ASP A 80 8.56 -43.94 -36.92
CA ASP A 80 7.59 -44.57 -36.03
C ASP A 80 8.24 -45.49 -34.99
N PRO A 81 7.53 -45.79 -33.89
CA PRO A 81 8.00 -46.53 -32.72
C PRO A 81 7.75 -48.05 -32.84
N PRO A 82 8.33 -48.87 -32.03
CA PRO A 82 7.81 -50.22 -31.80
C PRO A 82 6.89 -50.21 -30.56
N SER A 83 5.70 -50.70 -30.81
CA SER A 83 4.68 -51.06 -29.86
C SER A 83 5.11 -52.19 -28.94
N GLN A 84 5.02 -51.95 -27.61
CA GLN A 84 5.03 -53.03 -26.62
C GLN A 84 3.63 -53.20 -26.02
N PRO A 85 3.22 -54.45 -25.71
CA PRO A 85 1.86 -54.77 -25.25
C PRO A 85 1.68 -54.31 -23.81
N ILE A 86 0.53 -53.71 -23.52
CA ILE A 86 0.07 -53.32 -22.19
C ILE A 86 -0.47 -54.54 -21.49
N ASP A 87 0.14 -54.88 -20.35
CA ASP A 87 -0.33 -55.91 -19.42
C ASP A 87 -1.47 -55.33 -18.53
N PRO A 88 -2.69 -55.92 -18.52
CA PRO A 88 -3.84 -55.34 -17.85
C PRO A 88 -4.00 -55.72 -16.38
N THR A 89 -2.94 -56.10 -15.67
CA THR A 89 -3.05 -56.57 -14.26
C THR A 89 -2.17 -55.85 -13.25
N ALA A 90 -1.99 -54.53 -13.41
CA ALA A 90 -1.32 -53.73 -12.36
C ALA A 90 -2.17 -52.49 -12.05
N PHE A 91 -3.32 -52.70 -11.46
CA PHE A 91 -3.99 -51.67 -10.64
C PHE A 91 -3.60 -51.91 -9.20
N ASP A 92 -2.47 -51.40 -8.80
CA ASP A 92 -2.19 -51.18 -7.38
C ASP A 92 -2.63 -49.76 -7.04
N GLU A 93 -3.69 -49.70 -6.24
CA GLU A 93 -4.24 -48.52 -5.63
C GLU A 93 -3.21 -47.88 -4.70
N ASP A 94 -2.54 -46.82 -5.17
CA ASP A 94 -1.75 -45.94 -4.30
C ASP A 94 -2.53 -44.65 -4.06
N GLU A 95 -3.62 -44.78 -3.33
CA GLU A 95 -4.57 -43.73 -2.89
C GLU A 95 -4.00 -42.91 -1.72
N SER A 96 -2.68 -42.85 -1.53
CA SER A 96 -2.07 -42.17 -0.39
C SER A 96 -1.25 -40.93 -0.70
N SER A 97 -1.20 -40.47 -1.97
CA SER A 97 -0.40 -39.31 -2.34
C SER A 97 -1.17 -38.02 -2.55
N ASP A 98 -2.51 -38.08 -2.60
CA ASP A 98 -3.33 -36.88 -2.88
C ASP A 98 -3.69 -36.08 -1.59
N SER A 99 -3.69 -36.72 -0.42
CA SER A 99 -3.93 -36.04 0.86
C SER A 99 -2.75 -35.18 1.35
N ARG A 100 -1.56 -35.38 0.77
CA ARG A 100 -0.36 -34.63 1.15
C ARG A 100 -0.17 -33.32 0.37
N ALA A 101 -0.86 -33.18 -0.75
CA ALA A 101 -0.85 -31.97 -1.57
C ALA A 101 -1.85 -30.91 -1.05
N GLU A 102 -2.92 -31.33 -0.39
CA GLU A 102 -3.90 -30.41 0.20
C GLU A 102 -3.44 -29.81 1.56
N GLU A 103 -2.59 -30.49 2.32
CA GLU A 103 -2.02 -29.94 3.57
C GLU A 103 -0.91 -28.89 3.36
N ALA A 104 -0.34 -28.74 2.17
CA ALA A 104 0.75 -27.80 1.91
C ALA A 104 0.30 -26.38 1.56
N VAL A 105 -1.00 -26.11 1.48
CA VAL A 105 -1.59 -24.77 1.28
C VAL A 105 -2.44 -24.38 2.50
N SER A 106 -2.02 -24.76 3.69
CA SER A 106 -2.48 -24.06 4.88
C SER A 106 -1.79 -22.68 4.90
N SER A 107 -2.34 -21.73 4.15
CA SER A 107 -2.00 -20.32 4.35
C SER A 107 -2.20 -20.03 5.83
N GLU A 108 -1.13 -19.67 6.56
CA GLU A 108 -1.23 -19.20 7.95
C GLU A 108 -2.25 -18.05 7.98
N SER A 109 -3.51 -18.38 8.23
CA SER A 109 -4.57 -17.40 8.39
C SER A 109 -4.59 -16.91 9.82
N LEU A 110 -4.83 -15.61 9.98
CA LEU A 110 -4.96 -15.02 11.32
C LEU A 110 -6.25 -15.55 11.99
N ALA A 111 -6.14 -15.99 13.26
CA ALA A 111 -7.30 -16.41 14.05
C ALA A 111 -8.36 -15.30 14.09
N ASP A 112 -9.62 -15.69 13.92
CA ASP A 112 -10.76 -14.76 13.88
C ASP A 112 -11.90 -15.25 14.79
N PRO A 113 -11.76 -15.14 16.13
CA PRO A 113 -12.77 -15.62 17.07
C PRO A 113 -14.07 -14.82 17.04
N ILE A 114 -14.04 -13.60 16.47
CA ILE A 114 -15.21 -12.70 16.37
C ILE A 114 -15.64 -12.50 14.90
N GLU A 115 -15.45 -13.51 14.06
CA GLU A 115 -15.75 -13.46 12.62
C GLU A 115 -17.13 -12.88 12.30
N PRO A 116 -18.25 -13.24 12.97
CA PRO A 116 -19.55 -12.67 12.65
C PRO A 116 -19.60 -11.14 12.80
N VAL A 117 -18.92 -10.59 13.81
CA VAL A 117 -18.84 -9.15 14.06
C VAL A 117 -17.94 -8.50 13.02
N ASN A 118 -16.80 -9.11 12.74
CA ASN A 118 -15.86 -8.64 11.72
C ASN A 118 -16.49 -8.62 10.32
N ARG A 119 -17.29 -9.63 9.96
CA ARG A 119 -18.05 -9.65 8.71
C ARG A 119 -19.11 -8.55 8.65
N ALA A 120 -19.81 -8.28 9.75
CA ALA A 120 -20.77 -7.18 9.82
C ALA A 120 -20.08 -5.83 9.58
N PHE A 121 -18.93 -5.58 10.21
CA PHE A 121 -18.15 -4.36 9.97
C PHE A 121 -17.53 -4.32 8.57
N PHE A 122 -17.13 -5.47 8.00
CA PHE A 122 -16.70 -5.53 6.61
C PHE A 122 -17.81 -5.08 5.65
N HIS A 123 -19.02 -5.59 5.81
CA HIS A 123 -20.17 -5.16 5.00
C HIS A 123 -20.55 -3.70 5.20
N PHE A 124 -20.42 -3.19 6.43
CA PHE A 124 -20.60 -1.77 6.71
C PHE A 124 -19.56 -0.92 5.96
N ASN A 125 -18.29 -1.28 6.06
CA ASN A 125 -17.18 -0.59 5.40
C ASN A 125 -17.31 -0.66 3.86
N ASP A 126 -17.72 -1.82 3.32
CA ASP A 126 -17.99 -2.01 1.90
C ASP A 126 -19.06 -1.04 1.40
N LYS A 127 -20.19 -0.95 2.10
CA LYS A 127 -21.24 0.00 1.75
C LYS A 127 -20.81 1.46 1.88
N LEU A 128 -20.06 1.77 2.94
CA LEU A 128 -19.53 3.11 3.17
C LEU A 128 -18.54 3.52 2.05
N TYR A 129 -17.72 2.58 1.58
CA TYR A 129 -16.86 2.79 0.41
C TYR A 129 -17.68 3.11 -0.84
N PHE A 130 -18.62 2.25 -1.22
CA PHE A 130 -19.36 2.42 -2.47
C PHE A 130 -20.34 3.60 -2.45
N TRP A 131 -20.95 3.89 -1.30
CA TRP A 131 -22.01 4.91 -1.23
C TRP A 131 -21.50 6.30 -0.85
N VAL A 132 -20.38 6.38 -0.15
CA VAL A 132 -19.86 7.66 0.33
C VAL A 132 -18.44 7.92 -0.22
N LEU A 133 -17.49 7.08 0.09
CA LEU A 133 -16.08 7.38 -0.17
C LEU A 133 -15.76 7.42 -1.67
N LYS A 134 -16.20 6.42 -2.42
CA LYS A 134 -15.96 6.35 -3.87
C LYS A 134 -16.60 7.50 -4.64
N PRO A 135 -17.90 7.86 -4.44
CA PRO A 135 -18.49 9.02 -5.09
C PRO A 135 -17.77 10.33 -4.78
N VAL A 136 -17.43 10.56 -3.49
CA VAL A 136 -16.67 11.75 -3.08
C VAL A 136 -15.28 11.77 -3.71
N ALA A 137 -14.55 10.66 -3.67
CA ALA A 137 -13.22 10.53 -4.27
C ALA A 137 -13.26 10.69 -5.81
N THR A 138 -14.32 10.21 -6.47
CA THR A 138 -14.52 10.39 -7.90
C THR A 138 -14.79 11.85 -8.25
N GLY A 139 -15.64 12.54 -7.49
CA GLY A 139 -15.86 13.99 -7.65
C GLY A 139 -14.59 14.80 -7.40
N TYR A 140 -13.82 14.43 -6.36
CA TYR A 140 -12.52 15.04 -6.07
C TYR A 140 -11.52 14.82 -7.22
N LYS A 141 -11.42 13.59 -7.75
CA LYS A 141 -10.59 13.25 -8.93
C LYS A 141 -10.97 14.07 -10.17
N ALA A 142 -12.24 14.38 -10.36
CA ALA A 142 -12.71 15.17 -11.51
C ALA A 142 -12.28 16.65 -11.43
N VAL A 143 -12.06 17.17 -10.21
CA VAL A 143 -11.68 18.57 -9.97
C VAL A 143 -10.16 18.75 -9.89
N PHE A 144 -9.46 17.79 -9.25
CA PHE A 144 -8.02 17.90 -9.00
C PHE A 144 -7.25 16.92 -9.89
N GLU A 145 -6.28 17.45 -10.64
CA GLU A 145 -5.36 16.64 -11.47
C GLU A 145 -4.54 15.67 -10.60
N GLU A 146 -4.07 14.59 -11.20
CA GLU A 146 -3.36 13.52 -10.50
C GLU A 146 -2.12 14.01 -9.79
N GLU A 147 -1.35 14.89 -10.46
CA GLU A 147 -0.11 15.46 -9.94
C GLU A 147 -0.36 16.22 -8.62
N LEU A 148 -1.45 16.99 -8.55
CA LEU A 148 -1.79 17.73 -7.34
C LEU A 148 -2.21 16.78 -6.20
N ARG A 149 -2.93 15.71 -6.54
CA ARG A 149 -3.32 14.68 -5.57
C ARG A 149 -2.11 13.90 -5.04
N VAL A 150 -1.10 13.66 -5.89
CA VAL A 150 0.19 13.09 -5.48
C VAL A 150 0.94 14.06 -4.56
N CYS A 151 0.97 15.36 -4.87
CA CYS A 151 1.56 16.37 -3.99
C CYS A 151 0.92 16.35 -2.58
N PHE A 152 -0.41 16.29 -2.48
CA PHE A 152 -1.08 16.16 -1.18
C PHE A 152 -0.72 14.85 -0.46
N ARG A 153 -0.65 13.72 -1.17
CA ARG A 153 -0.20 12.45 -0.59
C ARG A 153 1.21 12.58 0.00
N ASN A 154 2.13 13.20 -0.73
CA ASN A 154 3.51 13.42 -0.28
C ASN A 154 3.56 14.32 0.95
N PHE A 155 2.79 15.41 0.96
CA PHE A 155 2.66 16.29 2.12
C PHE A 155 2.21 15.53 3.37
N PHE A 156 1.12 14.75 3.30
CA PHE A 156 0.66 13.95 4.42
C PHE A 156 1.67 12.87 4.83
N SER A 157 2.36 12.29 3.85
CA SER A 157 3.45 11.34 4.13
C SER A 157 4.59 12.02 4.88
N ASN A 158 5.02 13.22 4.46
CA ASN A 158 6.06 13.98 5.14
C ASN A 158 5.67 14.38 6.57
N LEU A 159 4.41 14.75 6.78
CA LEU A 159 3.89 15.12 8.10
C LEU A 159 3.96 13.97 9.12
N LEU A 160 3.89 12.72 8.66
CA LEU A 160 4.03 11.51 9.49
C LEU A 160 5.48 11.01 9.59
N ALA A 161 6.45 11.67 8.98
CA ALA A 161 7.86 11.27 9.05
C ALA A 161 8.40 11.18 10.49
N PRO A 162 8.09 12.11 11.43
CA PRO A 162 8.55 11.99 12.81
C PRO A 162 8.12 10.69 13.50
N VAL A 163 6.88 10.22 13.24
CA VAL A 163 6.37 8.93 13.76
C VAL A 163 7.19 7.76 13.20
N ARG A 164 7.51 7.79 11.91
CA ARG A 164 8.33 6.75 11.28
C ARG A 164 9.77 6.76 11.79
N VAL A 165 10.37 7.94 11.99
CA VAL A 165 11.70 8.06 12.61
C VAL A 165 11.70 7.44 14.02
N ALA A 166 10.71 7.76 14.83
CA ALA A 166 10.59 7.20 16.19
C ALA A 166 10.46 5.67 16.14
N ASN A 167 9.61 5.14 15.24
CA ASN A 167 9.45 3.70 15.08
C ASN A 167 10.71 3.00 14.55
N CYS A 168 11.46 3.60 13.63
CA CYS A 168 12.77 3.08 13.20
C CYS A 168 13.75 2.99 14.39
N LEU A 169 13.80 4.03 15.23
CA LEU A 169 14.66 4.02 16.43
C LEU A 169 14.23 2.92 17.42
N LEU A 170 12.93 2.80 17.70
CA LEU A 170 12.38 1.77 18.59
C LEU A 170 12.61 0.34 18.07
N GLN A 171 12.75 0.19 16.75
CA GLN A 171 13.07 -1.08 16.09
C GLN A 171 14.58 -1.34 15.99
N GLY A 172 15.44 -0.43 16.44
CA GLY A 172 16.90 -0.53 16.33
C GLY A 172 17.43 -0.30 14.91
N GLU A 173 16.59 0.24 13.99
CA GLU A 173 16.96 0.52 12.61
C GLU A 173 17.55 1.93 12.46
N PHE A 174 18.73 2.17 13.01
CA PHE A 174 19.35 3.50 13.03
C PHE A 174 19.60 4.07 11.62
N LYS A 175 19.97 3.21 10.66
CA LYS A 175 20.11 3.63 9.24
C LYS A 175 18.76 4.07 8.66
N GLY A 176 17.71 3.31 8.94
CA GLY A 176 16.34 3.65 8.54
C GLY A 176 15.88 4.96 9.16
N ALA A 177 16.14 5.16 10.45
CA ALA A 177 15.83 6.41 11.16
C ALA A 177 16.57 7.61 10.55
N GLY A 178 17.87 7.44 10.25
CA GLY A 178 18.68 8.47 9.58
C GLY A 178 18.17 8.82 8.20
N ASN A 179 17.83 7.82 7.39
CA ASN A 179 17.25 8.01 6.06
C ASN A 179 15.91 8.77 6.13
N GLU A 180 15.02 8.37 7.05
CA GLU A 180 13.72 9.02 7.18
C GLU A 180 13.84 10.45 7.73
N ALA A 181 14.75 10.70 8.66
CA ALA A 181 15.05 12.04 9.16
C ALA A 181 15.64 12.94 8.06
N ALA A 182 16.55 12.41 7.24
CA ALA A 182 17.12 13.11 6.10
C ALA A 182 16.03 13.45 5.06
N ARG A 183 15.17 12.48 4.72
CA ARG A 183 14.02 12.71 3.84
C ARG A 183 13.09 13.80 4.37
N PHE A 184 12.77 13.74 5.67
CA PHE A 184 11.94 14.78 6.30
C PHE A 184 12.56 16.16 6.17
N GLY A 185 13.86 16.32 6.44
CA GLY A 185 14.58 17.59 6.29
C GLY A 185 14.60 18.07 4.84
N ILE A 186 14.98 17.20 3.90
CA ILE A 186 15.04 17.51 2.46
C ILE A 186 13.65 17.87 1.93
N ASN A 187 12.63 17.05 2.20
CA ASN A 187 11.30 17.28 1.68
C ASN A 187 10.64 18.51 2.30
N THR A 188 10.92 18.81 3.56
CA THR A 188 10.39 20.01 4.21
C THR A 188 11.03 21.29 3.66
N THR A 189 12.34 21.27 3.38
CA THR A 189 13.07 22.46 2.90
C THR A 189 13.06 22.59 1.38
N LEU A 190 13.56 21.58 0.66
CA LEU A 190 13.66 21.58 -0.81
C LEU A 190 12.37 21.14 -1.48
N GLY A 191 11.58 20.29 -0.82
CA GLY A 191 10.31 19.76 -1.32
C GLY A 191 9.09 20.60 -0.96
N PHE A 192 9.25 21.84 -0.55
CA PHE A 192 8.16 22.75 -0.20
C PHE A 192 7.19 22.12 0.82
N PHE A 193 7.65 21.98 2.07
CA PHE A 193 6.88 21.34 3.16
C PHE A 193 6.46 19.89 2.89
N GLY A 194 7.13 19.20 1.96
CA GLY A 194 6.85 17.82 1.62
C GLY A 194 5.83 17.59 0.50
N PHE A 195 5.40 18.65 -0.21
CA PHE A 195 4.56 18.47 -1.41
C PHE A 195 5.31 17.77 -2.53
N VAL A 196 6.64 17.91 -2.57
CA VAL A 196 7.51 17.22 -3.53
C VAL A 196 8.42 16.26 -2.77
N ASP A 197 8.55 15.03 -3.25
CA ASP A 197 9.42 14.02 -2.65
C ASP A 197 10.86 14.12 -3.17
N GLN A 198 11.54 15.23 -2.85
CA GLN A 198 12.92 15.47 -3.25
C GLN A 198 13.88 14.40 -2.71
N GLY A 199 13.57 13.85 -1.53
CA GLY A 199 14.36 12.78 -0.93
C GLY A 199 14.42 11.54 -1.81
N LYS A 200 13.32 11.19 -2.51
CA LYS A 200 13.32 10.10 -3.48
C LYS A 200 13.83 10.54 -4.84
N ASP A 201 13.31 11.65 -5.37
CA ASP A 201 13.50 12.05 -6.77
C ASP A 201 14.95 12.48 -7.09
N HIS A 202 15.66 13.12 -6.13
CA HIS A 202 17.01 13.64 -6.34
C HIS A 202 18.09 12.92 -5.53
N PHE A 203 17.75 12.38 -4.37
CA PHE A 203 18.71 11.73 -3.47
C PHE A 203 18.56 10.22 -3.40
N ASP A 204 17.59 9.65 -4.10
CA ASP A 204 17.26 8.20 -4.13
C ASP A 204 17.18 7.56 -2.72
N ILE A 205 16.68 8.33 -1.74
CA ILE A 205 16.47 7.84 -0.38
C ILE A 205 15.06 7.27 -0.28
N ASP A 206 14.93 5.97 -0.09
CA ASP A 206 13.64 5.30 0.05
C ASP A 206 12.94 5.62 1.38
N LYS A 207 11.61 5.75 1.30
CA LYS A 207 10.76 5.93 2.48
C LYS A 207 10.81 4.69 3.38
N GLN A 208 10.94 4.92 4.66
CA GLN A 208 10.84 3.87 5.67
C GLN A 208 9.41 3.81 6.20
N ASP A 209 8.67 2.79 5.78
CA ASP A 209 7.26 2.63 6.15
C ASP A 209 7.16 1.81 7.44
N ARG A 210 7.47 2.45 8.57
CA ARG A 210 7.51 1.85 9.91
C ARG A 210 6.41 2.44 10.79
N ASP A 211 5.70 1.57 11.51
CA ASP A 211 4.67 1.91 12.48
C ASP A 211 4.87 1.16 13.81
N PHE A 212 4.14 1.57 14.84
CA PHE A 212 4.29 0.99 16.17
C PHE A 212 3.75 -0.45 16.27
N GLY A 213 2.80 -0.84 15.43
CA GLY A 213 2.37 -2.23 15.31
C GLY A 213 3.50 -3.15 14.80
N GLN A 214 4.30 -2.67 13.83
CA GLN A 214 5.52 -3.36 13.38
C GLN A 214 6.58 -3.39 14.50
N THR A 215 6.72 -2.31 15.27
CA THR A 215 7.63 -2.23 16.41
C THR A 215 7.28 -3.29 17.46
N LEU A 216 6.01 -3.38 17.84
CA LEU A 216 5.52 -4.44 18.72
C LEU A 216 5.78 -5.84 18.15
N GLY A 217 5.56 -6.00 16.83
CA GLY A 217 5.84 -7.27 16.14
C GLY A 217 7.32 -7.66 16.18
N LYS A 218 8.24 -6.71 16.00
CA LYS A 218 9.69 -6.95 16.15
C LYS A 218 10.10 -7.26 17.59
N TRP A 219 9.38 -6.73 18.57
CA TRP A 219 9.58 -7.06 19.99
C TRP A 219 8.97 -8.41 20.37
N GLY A 220 8.39 -9.17 19.40
CA GLY A 220 7.86 -10.50 19.60
C GLY A 220 6.37 -10.56 19.92
N ALA A 221 5.66 -9.43 19.90
CA ALA A 221 4.21 -9.44 20.06
C ALA A 221 3.54 -10.04 18.81
N GLY A 222 2.85 -11.15 18.96
CA GLY A 222 2.02 -11.76 17.91
C GLY A 222 0.81 -10.88 17.58
N PRO A 223 0.15 -11.11 16.42
CA PRO A 223 -1.04 -10.36 16.04
C PRO A 223 -2.27 -10.66 16.92
N VAL A 224 -2.28 -11.78 17.64
CA VAL A 224 -3.29 -12.36 18.53
C VAL A 224 -4.52 -12.80 17.74
N PHE A 225 -5.39 -11.89 17.30
CA PHE A 225 -6.55 -12.18 16.46
C PHE A 225 -6.90 -11.00 15.54
N TYR A 226 -7.69 -11.29 14.53
CA TYR A 226 -8.16 -10.33 13.54
C TYR A 226 -9.29 -9.46 14.09
N ILE A 227 -9.25 -8.17 13.77
CA ILE A 227 -10.30 -7.19 14.07
C ILE A 227 -10.54 -6.37 12.82
N ASN A 228 -11.79 -6.29 12.39
CA ASN A 228 -12.17 -5.35 11.33
C ASN A 228 -12.91 -4.16 11.96
N TRP A 229 -12.23 -3.03 12.07
CA TRP A 229 -12.83 -1.85 12.67
C TRP A 229 -13.81 -1.16 11.71
N PRO A 230 -14.97 -0.66 12.19
CA PRO A 230 -15.79 0.22 11.38
C PRO A 230 -15.01 1.49 11.05
N ILE A 231 -15.08 1.92 9.79
CA ILE A 231 -14.36 3.08 9.24
C ILE A 231 -12.84 2.85 9.09
N LEU A 232 -12.16 2.21 10.03
CA LEU A 232 -10.71 2.02 10.00
C LEU A 232 -10.26 0.78 9.19
N GLY A 233 -11.16 -0.22 9.01
CA GLY A 233 -10.88 -1.40 8.21
C GLY A 233 -10.09 -2.50 8.94
N PRO A 234 -9.37 -3.36 8.19
CA PRO A 234 -8.68 -4.54 8.70
C PRO A 234 -7.53 -4.17 9.65
N SER A 235 -7.46 -4.88 10.77
CA SER A 235 -6.46 -4.71 11.83
C SER A 235 -6.26 -6.02 12.58
N SER A 236 -5.34 -6.02 13.54
CA SER A 236 -5.17 -7.04 14.57
C SER A 236 -5.15 -6.37 15.95
N LEU A 237 -5.25 -7.16 17.01
CA LEU A 237 -5.15 -6.61 18.37
C LEU A 237 -3.82 -5.86 18.57
N ARG A 238 -2.70 -6.45 18.10
CA ARG A 238 -1.37 -5.81 18.12
C ARG A 238 -1.38 -4.50 17.35
N ASP A 239 -1.89 -4.50 16.11
CA ASP A 239 -1.83 -3.33 15.24
C ASP A 239 -2.82 -2.25 15.69
N THR A 240 -3.91 -2.64 16.37
CA THR A 240 -4.80 -1.69 17.08
C THR A 240 -4.06 -0.98 18.23
N ALA A 241 -3.29 -1.72 19.04
CA ALA A 241 -2.41 -1.10 20.05
C ALA A 241 -1.32 -0.24 19.38
N GLY A 242 -0.80 -0.70 18.25
CA GLY A 242 0.12 0.07 17.40
C GLY A 242 -0.45 1.41 16.96
N PHE A 243 -1.69 1.41 16.50
CA PHE A 243 -2.38 2.64 16.10
C PHE A 243 -2.49 3.67 17.24
N VAL A 244 -2.78 3.20 18.45
CA VAL A 244 -2.79 4.08 19.62
C VAL A 244 -1.40 4.67 19.87
N GLY A 245 -0.34 3.84 19.80
CA GLY A 245 1.04 4.29 19.96
C GLY A 245 1.44 5.32 18.90
N ASP A 246 1.15 5.07 17.61
CA ASP A 246 1.42 6.02 16.54
C ASP A 246 0.65 7.33 16.73
N THR A 247 -0.61 7.27 17.19
CA THR A 247 -1.41 8.46 17.47
C THR A 247 -0.82 9.30 18.60
N LEU A 248 -0.25 8.66 19.61
CA LEU A 248 0.44 9.36 20.71
C LEU A 248 1.78 9.97 20.27
N MET A 249 2.44 9.39 19.27
CA MET A 249 3.68 9.93 18.69
C MET A 249 3.43 10.96 17.57
N ASP A 250 2.19 11.08 17.09
CA ASP A 250 1.83 11.99 16.00
C ASP A 250 1.77 13.44 16.50
N PRO A 251 2.67 14.35 16.02
CA PRO A 251 2.66 15.76 16.40
C PRO A 251 1.31 16.45 16.16
N GLN A 252 0.54 16.00 15.17
CA GLN A 252 -0.77 16.57 14.86
C GLN A 252 -1.74 16.44 16.02
N THR A 253 -1.62 15.39 16.83
CA THR A 253 -2.48 15.14 18.01
C THR A 253 -2.37 16.27 19.04
N TYR A 254 -1.21 16.91 19.15
CA TYR A 254 -0.91 17.96 20.12
C TYR A 254 -1.02 19.36 19.55
N LEU A 255 -0.73 19.53 18.26
CA LEU A 255 -0.68 20.84 17.62
C LEU A 255 -2.02 21.30 17.06
N LEU A 256 -2.93 20.35 16.76
CA LEU A 256 -4.19 20.66 16.10
C LEU A 256 -5.39 20.43 17.03
N THR A 257 -6.43 21.23 16.87
CA THR A 257 -7.70 20.97 17.51
C THR A 257 -8.36 19.72 16.92
N ARG A 258 -9.15 19.00 17.73
CA ARG A 258 -9.81 17.75 17.30
C ARG A 258 -10.56 17.85 15.97
N PRO A 259 -11.43 18.89 15.73
CA PRO A 259 -12.14 18.97 14.46
C PRO A 259 -11.20 19.14 13.26
N VAL A 260 -10.09 19.90 13.41
CA VAL A 260 -9.10 20.08 12.35
C VAL A 260 -8.38 18.76 12.06
N SER A 261 -7.98 18.02 13.09
CA SER A 261 -7.33 16.72 12.92
C SER A 261 -8.22 15.71 12.20
N VAL A 262 -9.52 15.66 12.57
CA VAL A 262 -10.50 14.80 11.91
C VAL A 262 -10.68 15.21 10.45
N GLY A 263 -10.82 16.52 10.18
CA GLY A 263 -10.94 17.04 8.82
C GLY A 263 -9.74 16.71 7.94
N LEU A 264 -8.52 16.86 8.46
CA LEU A 264 -7.30 16.51 7.73
C LEU A 264 -7.19 15.00 7.45
N ARG A 265 -7.57 14.16 8.41
CA ARG A 265 -7.61 12.70 8.21
C ARG A 265 -8.65 12.32 7.15
N ALA A 266 -9.84 12.92 7.19
CA ALA A 266 -10.86 12.69 6.17
C ALA A 266 -10.38 13.15 4.79
N PHE A 267 -9.77 14.32 4.69
CA PHE A 267 -9.20 14.82 3.44
C PHE A 267 -8.10 13.90 2.91
N LYS A 268 -7.17 13.47 3.77
CA LYS A 268 -6.15 12.48 3.42
C LYS A 268 -6.80 11.21 2.86
N THR A 269 -7.82 10.66 3.52
CA THR A 269 -8.52 9.45 3.07
C THR A 269 -9.16 9.62 1.70
N VAL A 270 -9.85 10.73 1.45
CA VAL A 270 -10.45 11.03 0.14
C VAL A 270 -9.36 11.15 -0.93
N ASN A 271 -8.27 11.85 -0.64
CA ASN A 271 -7.16 12.01 -1.56
C ASN A 271 -6.51 10.66 -1.92
N GLU A 272 -6.18 9.83 -0.93
CA GLU A 272 -5.62 8.50 -1.13
C GLU A 272 -6.57 7.59 -1.91
N THR A 273 -7.85 7.54 -1.53
CA THR A 273 -8.87 6.78 -2.26
C THR A 273 -8.98 7.24 -3.71
N SER A 274 -8.87 8.53 -3.99
CA SER A 274 -8.95 9.05 -5.36
C SER A 274 -7.81 8.58 -6.26
N LEU A 275 -6.66 8.21 -5.68
CA LEU A 275 -5.49 7.69 -6.37
C LEU A 275 -5.56 6.15 -6.58
N SER A 276 -6.43 5.46 -5.84
CA SER A 276 -6.54 3.99 -5.85
C SER A 276 -7.96 3.49 -6.16
N ILE A 277 -8.78 4.32 -6.83
CA ILE A 277 -10.12 3.89 -7.29
C ILE A 277 -9.95 2.73 -8.29
N GLY A 278 -10.61 1.61 -8.01
CA GLY A 278 -10.58 0.40 -8.83
C GLY A 278 -9.86 -0.77 -8.17
N ASP A 279 -8.88 -0.52 -7.30
CA ASP A 279 -8.07 -1.57 -6.69
C ASP A 279 -8.92 -2.48 -5.77
N TYR A 280 -9.75 -1.87 -4.93
CA TYR A 280 -10.66 -2.61 -4.06
C TYR A 280 -11.68 -3.43 -4.85
N GLU A 281 -12.24 -2.85 -5.90
CA GLU A 281 -13.18 -3.52 -6.78
C GLU A 281 -12.54 -4.71 -7.50
N ALA A 282 -11.27 -4.58 -7.91
CA ALA A 282 -10.54 -5.65 -8.56
C ALA A 282 -10.36 -6.85 -7.62
N ILE A 283 -9.96 -6.60 -6.36
CA ILE A 283 -9.86 -7.66 -5.34
C ILE A 283 -11.22 -8.31 -5.08
N LYS A 284 -12.25 -7.49 -4.87
CA LYS A 284 -13.61 -7.97 -4.61
C LYS A 284 -14.15 -8.85 -5.75
N LYS A 285 -13.79 -8.51 -6.99
CA LYS A 285 -14.20 -9.28 -8.18
C LYS A 285 -13.41 -10.58 -8.33
N ALA A 286 -12.14 -10.60 -7.95
CA ALA A 286 -11.26 -11.75 -8.08
C ALA A 286 -11.47 -12.81 -6.99
N ALA A 287 -11.93 -12.40 -5.81
CA ALA A 287 -12.07 -13.27 -4.64
C ALA A 287 -13.42 -14.00 -4.62
N LEU A 288 -13.38 -15.28 -4.25
CA LEU A 288 -14.60 -16.06 -3.96
C LEU A 288 -15.30 -15.53 -2.68
N ASP A 289 -14.54 -15.27 -1.63
CA ASP A 289 -14.99 -14.57 -0.42
C ASP A 289 -14.11 -13.34 -0.20
N PRO A 290 -14.62 -12.13 -0.53
CA PRO A 290 -13.86 -10.89 -0.37
C PRO A 290 -13.43 -10.60 1.07
N TYR A 291 -14.20 -11.04 2.07
CA TYR A 291 -13.83 -10.88 3.48
C TYR A 291 -12.58 -11.67 3.82
N ILE A 292 -12.54 -12.95 3.45
CA ILE A 292 -11.38 -13.84 3.68
C ILE A 292 -10.17 -13.30 2.92
N ALA A 293 -10.32 -12.93 1.65
CA ALA A 293 -9.24 -12.38 0.84
C ALA A 293 -8.61 -11.13 1.47
N VAL A 294 -9.43 -10.24 2.01
CA VAL A 294 -8.97 -9.02 2.69
C VAL A 294 -8.26 -9.34 4.00
N ARG A 295 -8.81 -10.26 4.80
CA ARG A 295 -8.20 -10.69 6.06
C ARG A 295 -6.83 -11.32 5.85
N ASP A 296 -6.74 -12.27 4.93
CA ASP A 296 -5.53 -13.04 4.69
C ASP A 296 -4.46 -12.19 3.98
N GLY A 297 -4.88 -11.35 3.02
CA GLY A 297 -4.01 -10.37 2.39
C GLY A 297 -3.44 -9.37 3.42
N TYR A 298 -4.26 -8.85 4.32
CA TYR A 298 -3.80 -8.00 5.44
C TYR A 298 -2.74 -8.71 6.28
N TYR A 299 -3.01 -9.97 6.69
CA TYR A 299 -2.08 -10.72 7.51
C TYR A 299 -0.73 -10.94 6.82
N GLN A 300 -0.73 -11.41 5.58
CA GLN A 300 0.48 -11.64 4.79
C GLN A 300 1.30 -10.36 4.63
N TYR A 301 0.64 -9.26 4.28
CA TYR A 301 1.31 -7.98 4.16
C TYR A 301 1.98 -7.55 5.47
N ARG A 302 1.27 -7.62 6.60
CA ARG A 302 1.81 -7.25 7.92
C ARG A 302 3.00 -8.13 8.30
N GLN A 303 2.93 -9.43 8.04
CA GLN A 303 4.04 -10.35 8.27
C GLN A 303 5.28 -9.98 7.43
N ASN A 304 5.08 -9.69 6.15
CA ASN A 304 6.16 -9.28 5.26
C ASN A 304 6.82 -7.97 5.73
N LYS A 305 6.03 -6.99 6.18
CA LYS A 305 6.57 -5.72 6.73
C LYS A 305 7.41 -5.93 7.99
N ILE A 306 7.05 -6.87 8.87
CA ILE A 306 7.79 -7.17 10.09
C ILE A 306 9.06 -7.96 9.78
N LYS A 307 9.00 -8.92 8.84
CA LYS A 307 10.15 -9.75 8.43
C LYS A 307 11.18 -8.98 7.62
N LYS A 308 10.77 -7.93 6.89
CA LYS A 308 11.66 -7.10 6.07
C LYS A 308 12.65 -6.36 6.97
N LYS A 309 13.94 -6.74 6.84
CA LYS A 309 15.07 -6.09 7.52
C LYS A 309 15.50 -4.81 6.81
#